data_cdb032eee81583eb973673762db754dd
#
_entry.id   cdb032eee81583eb973673762db754dd
#
_cell.length_a   1.000
_cell.length_b   1.000
_cell.length_c   1.000
_cell.angle_alpha   90.00
_cell.angle_beta   90.00
_cell.angle_gamma   90.00
#
_symmetry.space_group_name_H-M   'P 1'
#
loop_
_entity.id
_entity.type
_entity.pdbx_description
1 polymer ?
#
loop_
_entity_poly.entity_id
_entity_poly.type
_entity_poly.pdbx_seq_one_letter_code
_entity_poly.pdbx_strand_id
1 'polypeptide(L)'
;LIKGLNYRVIKVISDGTGEAQIFLVENKGKQYVLKLYYVGIEPPPNHQILEIIRQTPRSGLLVDIIDHGQWDNPRVSGELRHYEVMTYCKGGSLDKINLKGDERRLCEIAKQAAAAIDFCHKHGFIHRDIKPGNFFFADENQNQVLLGDFGISVRCDQNGVARTDQARTRIYAAPEMYYTVPGENRVEIDTKSDFYSLGMVLLCLWMGEKEFKEREFELMKRKRTGDLPFPADLSGRTLQLIKALTAPQPEKRCGFTEIVRWARGEDVFSDFVGQESKRRFSIIFNAGKNQIAHSPEQLADFMRQDQNLAIKYLYTGKLTKWLNDNQRPELVSEIEDIVEKRYPKDQTAGLYAACYTLNVDMPYYDVKGRPRTTAEEIAQSLIENFNTYQTTLANANDPLFLFFNAHDLKRLTDKGGFMAFDL
;
A
#
# COMPACT_ATOMS: atom_id res chain seq x y z
N LEU A 1 -14.79 27.36 -25.64
CA LEU A 1 -15.31 27.84 -24.35
C LEU A 1 -16.12 26.71 -23.73
N ILE A 2 -15.79 26.31 -22.52
CA ILE A 2 -16.72 25.55 -21.69
C ILE A 2 -17.76 26.60 -21.25
N LYS A 3 -18.96 26.49 -21.81
CA LYS A 3 -20.01 27.51 -21.66
C LYS A 3 -20.43 27.58 -20.19
N GLY A 4 -20.30 28.74 -19.57
CA GLY A 4 -20.54 28.93 -18.12
C GLY A 4 -19.28 29.00 -17.27
N LEU A 5 -18.16 28.45 -17.74
CA LEU A 5 -16.84 28.66 -17.15
C LEU A 5 -16.07 29.57 -18.10
N ASN A 6 -15.60 30.69 -17.65
CA ASN A 6 -14.89 31.69 -18.47
C ASN A 6 -13.49 31.24 -18.94
N TYR A 7 -13.34 29.97 -19.33
CA TYR A 7 -12.10 29.35 -19.75
C TYR A 7 -12.17 28.91 -21.21
N ARG A 8 -11.16 29.26 -21.99
CA ARG A 8 -10.99 28.80 -23.37
C ARG A 8 -10.14 27.54 -23.39
N VAL A 9 -10.68 26.44 -23.90
CA VAL A 9 -9.92 25.19 -24.08
C VAL A 9 -8.86 25.39 -25.13
N ILE A 10 -7.60 25.12 -24.82
CA ILE A 10 -6.45 25.11 -25.72
C ILE A 10 -6.29 23.71 -26.31
N LYS A 11 -6.22 22.67 -25.45
CA LYS A 11 -6.10 21.27 -25.85
C LYS A 11 -6.60 20.32 -24.75
N VAL A 12 -6.94 19.10 -25.15
CA VAL A 12 -7.12 17.97 -24.22
C VAL A 12 -5.74 17.49 -23.79
N ILE A 13 -5.50 17.40 -22.50
CA ILE A 13 -4.27 16.80 -21.92
C ILE A 13 -4.50 15.29 -21.77
N SER A 14 -5.64 14.88 -21.22
CA SER A 14 -6.02 13.49 -21.05
C SER A 14 -7.54 13.33 -21.13
N ASP A 15 -7.98 12.30 -21.84
CA ASP A 15 -9.39 11.93 -21.99
C ASP A 15 -9.67 10.49 -21.55
N GLY A 16 -8.68 9.82 -20.96
CA GLY A 16 -8.73 8.40 -20.61
C GLY A 16 -8.40 8.10 -19.16
N THR A 17 -8.35 9.09 -18.27
CA THR A 17 -8.26 8.85 -16.84
C THR A 17 -9.65 8.46 -16.32
N GLY A 18 -9.77 7.38 -15.56
CA GLY A 18 -11.06 6.80 -15.16
C GLY A 18 -12.03 7.72 -14.42
N GLU A 19 -11.62 8.94 -14.02
CA GLU A 19 -12.42 9.84 -13.17
C GLU A 19 -12.81 11.15 -13.86
N ALA A 20 -11.96 11.69 -14.75
CA ALA A 20 -12.14 13.04 -15.31
C ALA A 20 -11.46 13.22 -16.65
N GLN A 21 -11.93 14.19 -17.40
CA GLN A 21 -11.25 14.78 -18.55
C GLN A 21 -10.34 15.92 -18.08
N ILE A 22 -9.13 15.99 -18.60
CA ILE A 22 -8.14 17.02 -18.25
C ILE A 22 -7.84 17.90 -19.45
N PHE A 23 -8.04 19.19 -19.30
CA PHE A 23 -7.86 20.19 -20.34
C PHE A 23 -6.80 21.22 -19.96
N LEU A 24 -5.99 21.63 -20.94
CA LEU A 24 -5.28 22.88 -20.87
C LEU A 24 -6.23 24.00 -21.28
N VAL A 25 -6.43 24.97 -20.42
CA VAL A 25 -7.34 26.08 -20.64
C VAL A 25 -6.65 27.43 -20.44
N GLU A 26 -7.24 28.49 -20.97
CA GLU A 26 -6.74 29.86 -20.84
C GLU A 26 -7.85 30.78 -20.34
N ASN A 27 -7.46 31.68 -19.43
CA ASN A 27 -8.28 32.82 -19.04
C ASN A 27 -7.38 34.06 -18.89
N LYS A 28 -7.75 35.16 -19.54
CA LYS A 28 -7.01 36.45 -19.50
C LYS A 28 -5.50 36.31 -19.78
N GLY A 29 -5.13 35.49 -20.77
CA GLY A 29 -3.75 35.27 -21.17
C GLY A 29 -2.92 34.36 -20.25
N LYS A 30 -3.52 33.80 -19.20
CA LYS A 30 -2.89 32.79 -18.32
C LYS A 30 -3.43 31.39 -18.59
N GLN A 31 -2.54 30.42 -18.54
CA GLN A 31 -2.87 29.01 -18.74
C GLN A 31 -3.11 28.32 -17.41
N TYR A 32 -4.08 27.40 -17.40
CA TYR A 32 -4.52 26.61 -16.28
C TYR A 32 -4.81 25.18 -16.71
N VAL A 33 -4.88 24.26 -15.77
CA VAL A 33 -5.42 22.91 -15.96
C VAL A 33 -6.84 22.91 -15.43
N LEU A 34 -7.78 22.46 -16.26
CA LEU A 34 -9.15 22.17 -15.84
C LEU A 34 -9.33 20.64 -15.79
N LYS A 35 -9.68 20.11 -14.64
CA LYS A 35 -10.12 18.74 -14.41
C LYS A 35 -11.64 18.75 -14.35
N LEU A 36 -12.29 18.09 -15.30
CA LEU A 36 -13.75 18.01 -15.43
C LEU A 36 -14.17 16.55 -15.21
N TYR A 37 -14.75 16.27 -14.05
CA TYR A 37 -15.14 14.92 -13.65
C TYR A 37 -16.25 14.36 -14.55
N TYR A 38 -16.27 13.03 -14.76
CA TYR A 38 -17.35 12.38 -15.48
C TYR A 38 -18.64 12.41 -14.67
N VAL A 39 -19.78 12.26 -15.37
CA VAL A 39 -21.10 12.19 -14.72
C VAL A 39 -21.18 10.94 -13.86
N GLY A 40 -21.78 11.08 -12.66
CA GLY A 40 -21.98 9.96 -11.74
C GLY A 40 -20.74 9.50 -10.98
N ILE A 41 -19.59 10.12 -11.25
CA ILE A 41 -18.45 10.04 -10.33
C ILE A 41 -18.66 11.13 -9.31
N GLU A 42 -18.99 10.72 -8.11
CA GLU A 42 -18.97 11.65 -7.00
C GLU A 42 -17.53 12.16 -6.90
N PRO A 43 -17.36 13.49 -6.89
CA PRO A 43 -16.03 14.03 -6.64
C PRO A 43 -15.61 13.52 -5.29
N PRO A 44 -14.31 13.42 -5.09
CA PRO A 44 -13.80 13.17 -3.76
C PRO A 44 -14.46 14.16 -2.80
N PRO A 45 -14.96 13.70 -1.68
CA PRO A 45 -15.80 14.49 -0.77
C PRO A 45 -15.05 15.61 -0.07
N ASN A 46 -14.05 16.24 -0.70
CA ASN A 46 -13.17 17.14 0.01
C ASN A 46 -13.09 18.55 -0.57
N HIS A 47 -14.27 19.14 -0.85
CA HIS A 47 -14.37 20.60 -1.02
C HIS A 47 -13.69 21.35 0.14
N GLN A 48 -13.69 20.81 1.35
CA GLN A 48 -12.99 21.37 2.50
C GLN A 48 -11.46 21.40 2.32
N ILE A 49 -10.86 20.34 1.78
CA ILE A 49 -9.41 20.32 1.51
C ILE A 49 -9.06 21.29 0.40
N LEU A 50 -9.83 21.29 -0.69
CA LEU A 50 -9.61 22.23 -1.79
C LEU A 50 -9.72 23.69 -1.31
N GLU A 51 -10.67 23.99 -0.42
CA GLU A 51 -10.82 25.33 0.15
C GLU A 51 -9.67 25.69 1.11
N ILE A 52 -9.16 24.77 1.91
CA ILE A 52 -7.95 24.96 2.72
C ILE A 52 -6.76 25.33 1.83
N ILE A 53 -6.55 24.57 0.74
CA ILE A 53 -5.45 24.83 -0.19
C ILE A 53 -5.62 26.18 -0.86
N ARG A 54 -6.83 26.52 -1.29
CA ARG A 54 -7.16 27.77 -1.94
C ARG A 54 -6.97 28.99 -1.04
N GLN A 55 -7.31 28.87 0.25
CA GLN A 55 -7.17 29.96 1.25
C GLN A 55 -5.75 30.08 1.79
N THR A 56 -4.93 29.04 1.65
CA THR A 56 -3.54 29.09 2.11
C THR A 56 -2.71 29.95 1.18
N PRO A 57 -1.96 30.94 1.70
CA PRO A 57 -1.05 31.72 0.88
C PRO A 57 -0.11 30.81 0.08
N ARG A 58 0.22 31.17 -1.15
CA ARG A 58 1.09 30.40 -2.04
C ARG A 58 2.31 29.88 -1.30
N SER A 59 2.21 28.65 -0.85
CA SER A 59 3.26 28.00 -0.04
C SER A 59 4.49 27.65 -0.87
N GLY A 60 4.31 27.58 -2.20
CA GLY A 60 5.32 27.00 -3.09
C GLY A 60 5.52 25.49 -2.88
N LEU A 61 4.57 24.82 -2.24
CA LEU A 61 4.60 23.39 -1.93
C LEU A 61 3.51 22.61 -2.66
N LEU A 62 2.34 23.22 -2.85
CA LEU A 62 1.18 22.60 -3.50
C LEU A 62 0.86 23.32 -4.82
N VAL A 63 0.22 22.58 -5.72
CA VAL A 63 -0.42 23.16 -6.92
C VAL A 63 -1.59 24.02 -6.45
N ASP A 64 -1.61 25.29 -6.81
CA ASP A 64 -2.68 26.20 -6.41
C ASP A 64 -4.00 25.80 -7.06
N ILE A 65 -5.05 25.67 -6.26
CA ILE A 65 -6.43 25.55 -6.72
C ILE A 65 -6.96 26.97 -6.95
N ILE A 66 -7.30 27.27 -8.19
CA ILE A 66 -7.76 28.60 -8.61
C ILE A 66 -9.27 28.71 -8.44
N ASP A 67 -9.99 27.63 -8.82
CA ASP A 67 -11.43 27.56 -8.78
C ASP A 67 -11.89 26.10 -8.72
N HIS A 68 -13.05 25.86 -8.16
CA HIS A 68 -13.70 24.55 -8.14
C HIS A 68 -15.21 24.72 -7.95
N GLY A 69 -15.97 23.74 -8.39
CA GLY A 69 -17.44 23.78 -8.24
C GLY A 69 -18.17 22.77 -9.11
N GLN A 70 -19.41 23.09 -9.39
CA GLN A 70 -20.26 22.32 -10.27
C GLN A 70 -20.51 23.09 -11.57
N TRP A 71 -20.45 22.38 -12.67
CA TRP A 71 -20.75 22.88 -14.00
C TRP A 71 -21.99 22.16 -14.54
N ASP A 72 -23.00 22.95 -14.91
CA ASP A 72 -24.19 22.46 -15.58
C ASP A 72 -23.90 22.41 -17.09
N ASN A 73 -24.04 21.24 -17.71
CA ASN A 73 -23.79 21.06 -19.13
C ASN A 73 -24.93 21.70 -19.97
N PRO A 74 -24.69 22.82 -20.63
CA PRO A 74 -25.75 23.52 -21.35
C PRO A 74 -26.28 22.75 -22.57
N ARG A 75 -25.68 21.61 -22.91
CA ARG A 75 -26.08 20.74 -24.02
C ARG A 75 -26.93 19.56 -23.60
N VAL A 76 -26.86 19.20 -22.29
CA VAL A 76 -27.56 18.03 -21.75
C VAL A 76 -28.25 18.46 -20.47
N SER A 77 -29.55 18.62 -20.51
CA SER A 77 -30.36 19.07 -19.36
C SER A 77 -30.19 18.16 -18.18
N GLY A 78 -29.83 18.75 -17.03
CA GLY A 78 -29.63 18.03 -15.76
C GLY A 78 -28.29 17.31 -15.60
N GLU A 79 -27.36 17.48 -16.55
CA GLU A 79 -26.02 16.93 -16.42
C GLU A 79 -25.12 17.87 -15.61
N LEU A 80 -25.02 17.61 -14.32
CA LEU A 80 -24.09 18.29 -13.41
C LEU A 80 -22.76 17.54 -13.35
N ARG A 81 -21.68 18.25 -13.59
CA ARG A 81 -20.31 17.74 -13.49
C ARG A 81 -19.50 18.61 -12.53
N HIS A 82 -18.68 17.99 -11.72
CA HIS A 82 -17.74 18.74 -10.89
C HIS A 82 -16.51 19.14 -11.70
N TYR A 83 -15.90 20.25 -11.32
CA TYR A 83 -14.67 20.72 -11.94
C TYR A 83 -13.71 21.31 -10.91
N GLU A 84 -12.44 21.25 -11.25
CA GLU A 84 -11.34 21.93 -10.55
C GLU A 84 -10.49 22.66 -11.59
N VAL A 85 -10.13 23.89 -11.30
CA VAL A 85 -9.17 24.66 -12.08
C VAL A 85 -7.93 24.90 -11.23
N MET A 86 -6.79 24.51 -11.76
CA MET A 86 -5.53 24.60 -11.04
C MET A 86 -4.44 25.23 -11.88
N THR A 87 -3.37 25.69 -11.24
CA THR A 87 -2.21 26.25 -11.92
C THR A 87 -1.61 25.24 -12.89
N TYR A 88 -1.29 25.67 -14.11
CA TYR A 88 -0.58 24.85 -15.07
C TYR A 88 0.92 24.83 -14.78
N CYS A 89 1.43 23.67 -14.36
CA CYS A 89 2.83 23.42 -14.07
C CYS A 89 3.58 23.05 -15.37
N LYS A 90 4.29 24.03 -15.96
CA LYS A 90 4.91 23.87 -17.30
C LYS A 90 6.07 22.89 -17.34
N GLY A 91 6.71 22.63 -16.21
CA GLY A 91 7.83 21.69 -16.10
C GLY A 91 7.44 20.21 -16.20
N GLY A 92 6.13 19.92 -16.22
CA GLY A 92 5.61 18.54 -16.27
C GLY A 92 5.63 17.86 -14.92
N SER A 93 5.37 16.57 -14.91
CA SER A 93 5.27 15.73 -13.71
C SER A 93 6.47 14.80 -13.54
N LEU A 94 6.73 14.34 -12.31
CA LEU A 94 7.88 13.47 -12.00
C LEU A 94 7.82 12.10 -12.71
N ASP A 95 6.65 11.64 -13.14
CA ASP A 95 6.51 10.38 -13.91
C ASP A 95 7.17 10.42 -15.31
N LYS A 96 7.58 11.61 -15.78
CA LYS A 96 8.26 11.81 -17.06
C LYS A 96 9.78 11.79 -16.95
N ILE A 97 10.33 11.67 -15.74
CA ILE A 97 11.78 11.71 -15.52
C ILE A 97 12.27 10.37 -14.93
N ASN A 98 13.54 10.10 -15.15
CA ASN A 98 14.28 9.03 -14.50
C ASN A 98 15.54 9.64 -13.88
N LEU A 99 15.82 9.29 -12.63
CA LEU A 99 16.93 9.88 -11.87
C LEU A 99 18.06 8.90 -11.62
N LYS A 100 18.08 7.77 -12.32
CA LYS A 100 19.19 6.82 -12.20
C LYS A 100 20.53 7.50 -12.52
N GLY A 101 21.43 7.49 -11.54
CA GLY A 101 22.74 8.15 -11.64
C GLY A 101 22.74 9.63 -11.20
N ASP A 102 21.58 10.24 -10.91
CA ASP A 102 21.50 11.60 -10.36
C ASP A 102 20.94 11.61 -8.92
N GLU A 103 21.74 11.09 -8.02
CA GLU A 103 21.38 11.00 -6.60
C GLU A 103 21.18 12.37 -5.95
N ARG A 104 21.93 13.39 -6.40
CA ARG A 104 21.78 14.75 -5.89
C ARG A 104 20.36 15.27 -6.17
N ARG A 105 19.89 15.08 -7.39
CA ARG A 105 18.55 15.49 -7.80
C ARG A 105 17.47 14.70 -7.06
N LEU A 106 17.67 13.40 -6.86
CA LEU A 106 16.78 12.55 -6.08
C LEU A 106 16.63 13.08 -4.64
N CYS A 107 17.73 13.46 -3.99
CA CYS A 107 17.72 14.03 -2.65
C CYS A 107 17.01 15.39 -2.57
N GLU A 108 17.19 16.25 -3.57
CA GLU A 108 16.48 17.55 -3.63
C GLU A 108 14.95 17.33 -3.78
N ILE A 109 14.53 16.40 -4.63
CA ILE A 109 13.13 16.03 -4.80
C ILE A 109 12.57 15.44 -3.51
N ALA A 110 13.31 14.55 -2.85
CA ALA A 110 12.88 13.96 -1.58
C ALA A 110 12.57 15.02 -0.51
N LYS A 111 13.43 16.05 -0.38
CA LYS A 111 13.23 17.16 0.56
C LYS A 111 11.98 17.97 0.24
N GLN A 112 11.80 18.35 -1.03
CA GLN A 112 10.67 19.16 -1.45
C GLN A 112 9.35 18.40 -1.35
N ALA A 113 9.32 17.15 -1.79
CA ALA A 113 8.16 16.28 -1.69
C ALA A 113 7.75 16.04 -0.22
N ALA A 114 8.72 15.78 0.66
CA ALA A 114 8.46 15.63 2.08
C ALA A 114 7.89 16.89 2.73
N ALA A 115 8.36 18.08 2.33
CA ALA A 115 7.82 19.34 2.82
C ALA A 115 6.36 19.57 2.37
N ALA A 116 6.03 19.20 1.13
CA ALA A 116 4.66 19.26 0.62
C ALA A 116 3.71 18.30 1.35
N ILE A 117 4.18 17.09 1.63
CA ILE A 117 3.42 16.08 2.40
C ILE A 117 3.20 16.57 3.83
N ASP A 118 4.23 17.04 4.51
CA ASP A 118 4.14 17.56 5.88
C ASP A 118 3.17 18.76 5.97
N PHE A 119 3.16 19.61 4.93
CA PHE A 119 2.19 20.69 4.84
C PHE A 119 0.75 20.15 4.87
N CYS A 120 0.43 19.14 4.09
CA CYS A 120 -0.88 18.47 4.10
C CYS A 120 -1.24 17.96 5.50
N HIS A 121 -0.31 17.26 6.13
CA HIS A 121 -0.51 16.68 7.46
C HIS A 121 -0.75 17.75 8.53
N LYS A 122 0.00 18.84 8.52
CA LYS A 122 -0.21 20.01 9.41
C LYS A 122 -1.55 20.69 9.23
N HIS A 123 -2.16 20.57 8.06
CA HIS A 123 -3.50 21.07 7.78
C HIS A 123 -4.61 20.03 8.02
N GLY A 124 -4.24 18.88 8.61
CA GLY A 124 -5.16 17.84 9.07
C GLY A 124 -5.72 16.97 7.95
N PHE A 125 -4.95 16.68 6.91
CA PHE A 125 -5.35 15.72 5.88
C PHE A 125 -4.19 14.86 5.38
N ILE A 126 -4.49 13.62 4.99
CA ILE A 126 -3.61 12.63 4.39
C ILE A 126 -3.90 12.61 2.90
N HIS A 127 -2.85 12.64 2.07
CA HIS A 127 -3.00 12.73 0.62
C HIS A 127 -3.48 11.42 -0.01
N ARG A 128 -2.96 10.26 0.41
CA ARG A 128 -3.30 8.90 0.00
C ARG A 128 -2.87 8.48 -1.40
N ASP A 129 -2.57 9.42 -2.28
CA ASP A 129 -2.18 9.15 -3.68
C ASP A 129 -0.82 9.77 -4.02
N ILE A 130 0.15 9.60 -3.12
CA ILE A 130 1.52 10.02 -3.35
C ILE A 130 2.15 9.11 -4.41
N LYS A 131 2.37 9.67 -5.60
CA LYS A 131 2.97 9.02 -6.78
C LYS A 131 3.67 10.04 -7.66
N PRO A 132 4.60 9.65 -8.56
CA PRO A 132 5.32 10.59 -9.42
C PRO A 132 4.40 11.47 -10.26
N GLY A 133 3.26 10.93 -10.73
CA GLY A 133 2.29 11.67 -11.55
C GLY A 133 1.59 12.82 -10.82
N ASN A 134 1.61 12.83 -9.48
CA ASN A 134 0.98 13.87 -8.65
C ASN A 134 1.99 14.91 -8.12
N PHE A 135 3.27 14.77 -8.45
CA PHE A 135 4.28 15.81 -8.23
C PHE A 135 4.61 16.49 -9.55
N PHE A 136 4.55 17.81 -9.56
CA PHE A 136 4.72 18.63 -10.74
C PHE A 136 5.87 19.62 -10.55
N PHE A 137 6.63 19.88 -11.61
CA PHE A 137 7.58 20.97 -11.63
C PHE A 137 6.85 22.29 -11.95
N ALA A 138 7.03 23.27 -11.10
CA ALA A 138 6.36 24.57 -11.20
C ALA A 138 6.59 25.24 -12.55
N ASP A 139 7.81 25.17 -13.06
CA ASP A 139 8.26 25.78 -14.30
C ASP A 139 9.19 24.86 -15.11
N GLU A 140 9.58 25.31 -16.30
CA GLU A 140 10.44 24.58 -17.24
C GLU A 140 11.87 24.37 -16.70
N ASN A 141 12.33 25.14 -15.71
CA ASN A 141 13.65 24.97 -15.09
C ASN A 141 13.66 23.77 -14.13
N GLN A 142 12.48 23.26 -13.77
CA GLN A 142 12.30 22.07 -12.93
C GLN A 142 13.00 22.14 -11.56
N ASN A 143 13.14 23.34 -11.00
CA ASN A 143 13.80 23.53 -9.70
C ASN A 143 12.87 23.35 -8.51
N GLN A 144 11.57 23.58 -8.70
CA GLN A 144 10.57 23.52 -7.65
C GLN A 144 9.54 22.43 -7.94
N VAL A 145 9.35 21.55 -6.95
CA VAL A 145 8.35 20.46 -6.99
C VAL A 145 7.12 20.86 -6.17
N LEU A 146 5.96 20.72 -6.78
CA LEU A 146 4.65 20.98 -6.17
C LEU A 146 3.85 19.68 -6.12
N LEU A 147 3.14 19.45 -5.01
CA LEU A 147 2.20 18.34 -4.88
C LEU A 147 0.80 18.79 -5.33
N GLY A 148 0.13 17.96 -6.10
CA GLY A 148 -1.23 18.21 -6.59
C GLY A 148 -2.05 16.91 -6.66
N ASP A 149 -3.26 17.03 -7.17
CA ASP A 149 -4.27 15.97 -7.26
C ASP A 149 -4.70 15.42 -5.89
N PHE A 150 -5.60 16.16 -5.24
CA PHE A 150 -6.14 15.85 -3.92
C PHE A 150 -7.42 15.00 -4.00
N GLY A 151 -7.66 14.33 -5.13
CA GLY A 151 -8.91 13.64 -5.47
C GLY A 151 -9.37 12.61 -4.45
N ILE A 152 -8.44 11.88 -3.82
CA ILE A 152 -8.78 10.88 -2.80
C ILE A 152 -8.22 11.21 -1.41
N SER A 153 -7.81 12.46 -1.18
CA SER A 153 -7.32 12.90 0.12
C SER A 153 -8.41 12.82 1.20
N VAL A 154 -8.03 12.57 2.43
CA VAL A 154 -8.97 12.37 3.55
C VAL A 154 -8.57 13.23 4.75
N ARG A 155 -9.58 13.76 5.45
CA ARG A 155 -9.37 14.41 6.75
C ARG A 155 -8.92 13.38 7.77
N CYS A 156 -7.92 13.71 8.55
CA CYS A 156 -7.50 12.92 9.71
C CYS A 156 -7.96 13.58 11.02
N ASP A 157 -8.02 12.80 12.08
CA ASP A 157 -8.28 13.27 13.43
C ASP A 157 -7.05 14.01 14.01
N GLN A 158 -7.14 14.45 15.26
CA GLN A 158 -6.07 15.15 15.97
C GLN A 158 -4.81 14.28 16.23
N ASN A 159 -4.93 12.96 16.07
CA ASN A 159 -3.82 12.02 16.17
C ASN A 159 -3.19 11.73 14.79
N GLY A 160 -3.72 12.34 13.72
CA GLY A 160 -3.27 12.10 12.35
C GLY A 160 -3.77 10.80 11.75
N VAL A 161 -4.85 10.20 12.30
CA VAL A 161 -5.45 8.93 11.86
C VAL A 161 -6.73 9.19 11.07
N ALA A 162 -6.94 8.40 10.02
CA ALA A 162 -8.16 8.42 9.21
C ALA A 162 -8.66 7.02 8.91
N ARG A 163 -9.99 6.85 8.87
CA ARG A 163 -10.67 5.65 8.36
C ARG A 163 -11.30 5.98 7.01
N THR A 164 -10.97 5.20 6.00
CA THR A 164 -11.32 5.50 4.63
C THR A 164 -11.53 4.25 3.79
N ASP A 165 -11.99 4.42 2.55
CA ASP A 165 -12.09 3.35 1.57
C ASP A 165 -10.71 2.81 1.15
N GLN A 166 -10.70 1.77 0.31
CA GLN A 166 -9.48 1.12 -0.17
C GLN A 166 -8.91 1.74 -1.46
N ALA A 167 -9.35 2.94 -1.87
CA ALA A 167 -8.80 3.60 -3.06
C ALA A 167 -7.29 3.83 -2.90
N ARG A 168 -6.50 3.34 -3.86
CA ARG A 168 -5.04 3.39 -3.82
C ARG A 168 -4.40 3.20 -5.19
N THR A 169 -3.21 3.72 -5.36
CA THR A 169 -2.33 3.37 -6.47
C THR A 169 -1.37 2.25 -6.05
N ARG A 170 -1.57 1.04 -6.57
CA ARG A 170 -0.94 -0.22 -6.15
C ARG A 170 0.56 -0.14 -5.87
N ILE A 171 1.34 0.44 -6.79
CA ILE A 171 2.81 0.48 -6.67
C ILE A 171 3.24 1.29 -5.44
N TYR A 172 2.56 2.37 -5.13
CA TYR A 172 2.96 3.34 -4.11
C TYR A 172 2.30 3.13 -2.76
N ALA A 173 1.13 2.48 -2.72
CA ALA A 173 0.35 2.29 -1.50
C ALA A 173 1.13 1.60 -0.39
N ALA A 174 1.00 2.11 0.83
CA ALA A 174 1.59 1.52 2.02
C ALA A 174 0.92 0.18 2.39
N PRO A 175 1.62 -0.73 3.11
CA PRO A 175 1.07 -2.04 3.48
C PRO A 175 -0.28 -1.96 4.20
N GLU A 176 -0.46 -1.03 5.13
CA GLU A 176 -1.69 -0.85 5.92
C GLU A 176 -2.91 -0.49 5.07
N MET A 177 -2.73 0.06 3.87
CA MET A 177 -3.82 0.37 2.95
C MET A 177 -4.48 -0.87 2.31
N TYR A 178 -3.97 -2.06 2.60
CA TYR A 178 -4.50 -3.33 2.10
C TYR A 178 -5.37 -4.07 3.14
N TYR A 179 -5.39 -3.61 4.40
CA TYR A 179 -6.08 -4.29 5.48
C TYR A 179 -7.29 -3.49 5.95
N THR A 180 -8.45 -4.12 5.89
CA THR A 180 -9.67 -3.52 6.41
C THR A 180 -9.73 -3.62 7.93
N VAL A 181 -10.33 -2.61 8.55
CA VAL A 181 -10.68 -2.65 9.96
C VAL A 181 -11.66 -3.81 10.18
N PRO A 182 -11.45 -4.68 11.18
CA PRO A 182 -12.35 -5.80 11.44
C PRO A 182 -13.81 -5.34 11.55
N GLY A 183 -14.67 -5.96 10.72
CA GLY A 183 -16.10 -5.65 10.66
C GLY A 183 -16.48 -4.41 9.83
N GLU A 184 -15.53 -3.72 9.23
CA GLU A 184 -15.74 -2.57 8.36
C GLU A 184 -15.17 -2.83 6.96
N ASN A 185 -15.74 -2.19 5.93
CA ASN A 185 -15.14 -2.15 4.60
C ASN A 185 -14.26 -0.89 4.44
N ARG A 186 -13.46 -0.60 5.47
CA ARG A 186 -12.58 0.57 5.54
C ARG A 186 -11.21 0.17 6.02
N VAL A 187 -10.20 0.91 5.57
CA VAL A 187 -8.82 0.82 6.08
C VAL A 187 -8.57 1.94 7.09
N GLU A 188 -7.74 1.67 8.07
CA GLU A 188 -7.24 2.68 9.00
C GLU A 188 -5.80 3.02 8.62
N ILE A 189 -5.53 4.29 8.42
CA ILE A 189 -4.24 4.83 7.99
C ILE A 189 -3.87 6.04 8.84
N ASP A 190 -2.59 6.32 8.89
CA ASP A 190 -2.05 7.54 9.48
C ASP A 190 -1.18 8.33 8.48
N THR A 191 -0.64 9.45 8.93
CA THR A 191 0.25 10.32 8.14
C THR A 191 1.50 9.61 7.63
N LYS A 192 1.90 8.50 8.24
CA LYS A 192 3.07 7.71 7.82
C LYS A 192 2.83 6.94 6.51
N SER A 193 1.56 6.75 6.12
CA SER A 193 1.21 6.13 4.83
C SER A 193 1.73 6.92 3.64
N ASP A 194 1.62 8.27 3.68
CA ASP A 194 2.14 9.13 2.62
C ASP A 194 3.68 9.10 2.54
N PHE A 195 4.36 8.98 3.69
CA PHE A 195 5.82 8.85 3.72
C PHE A 195 6.30 7.50 3.18
N TYR A 196 5.55 6.42 3.39
CA TYR A 196 5.83 5.16 2.71
C TYR A 196 5.74 5.31 1.20
N SER A 197 4.66 5.93 0.73
CA SER A 197 4.46 6.20 -0.69
C SER A 197 5.57 7.06 -1.28
N LEU A 198 6.08 8.05 -0.52
CA LEU A 198 7.26 8.84 -0.92
C LEU A 198 8.50 7.94 -1.09
N GLY A 199 8.76 7.01 -0.19
CA GLY A 199 9.84 6.03 -0.33
C GLY A 199 9.74 5.22 -1.62
N MET A 200 8.52 4.77 -1.96
CA MET A 200 8.26 4.07 -3.23
C MET A 200 8.44 4.98 -4.45
N VAL A 201 8.07 6.26 -4.35
CA VAL A 201 8.34 7.27 -5.40
C VAL A 201 9.83 7.37 -5.67
N LEU A 202 10.66 7.50 -4.63
CA LEU A 202 12.12 7.60 -4.78
C LEU A 202 12.73 6.35 -5.41
N LEU A 203 12.26 5.16 -5.01
CA LEU A 203 12.67 3.89 -5.64
C LEU A 203 12.29 3.86 -7.12
N CYS A 204 11.06 4.25 -7.47
CA CYS A 204 10.60 4.25 -8.86
C CYS A 204 11.33 5.30 -9.72
N LEU A 205 11.67 6.45 -9.17
CA LEU A 205 12.46 7.47 -9.88
C LEU A 205 13.89 7.00 -10.16
N TRP A 206 14.45 6.13 -9.30
CA TRP A 206 15.78 5.57 -9.50
C TRP A 206 15.77 4.33 -10.38
N MET A 207 14.92 3.36 -10.10
CA MET A 207 14.93 2.05 -10.74
C MET A 207 13.97 1.95 -11.93
N GLY A 208 12.92 2.77 -11.94
CA GLY A 208 11.79 2.68 -12.86
C GLY A 208 10.63 1.82 -12.32
N GLU A 209 9.40 2.17 -12.68
CA GLU A 209 8.19 1.45 -12.25
C GLU A 209 8.15 -0.02 -12.72
N LYS A 210 8.92 -0.36 -13.76
CA LYS A 210 8.95 -1.72 -14.32
C LYS A 210 9.40 -2.76 -13.30
N GLU A 211 10.24 -2.35 -12.34
CA GLU A 211 10.75 -3.22 -11.27
C GLU A 211 9.67 -3.63 -10.24
N PHE A 212 8.48 -3.00 -10.31
CA PHE A 212 7.35 -3.22 -9.39
C PHE A 212 6.08 -3.68 -10.11
N LYS A 213 6.23 -4.26 -11.32
CA LYS A 213 5.10 -4.74 -12.15
C LYS A 213 4.64 -6.17 -11.85
N GLU A 214 5.21 -6.80 -10.83
CA GLU A 214 4.73 -8.09 -10.36
C GLU A 214 3.24 -8.03 -9.97
N ARG A 215 2.64 -9.20 -9.71
CA ARG A 215 1.24 -9.28 -9.26
C ARG A 215 1.05 -8.49 -7.95
N GLU A 216 -0.14 -7.92 -7.76
CA GLU A 216 -0.43 -7.09 -6.57
C GLU A 216 -0.14 -7.82 -5.26
N PHE A 217 -0.49 -9.10 -5.19
CA PHE A 217 -0.22 -9.93 -4.03
C PHE A 217 1.28 -10.07 -3.73
N GLU A 218 2.11 -10.32 -4.75
CA GLU A 218 3.56 -10.44 -4.58
C GLU A 218 4.19 -9.12 -4.13
N LEU A 219 3.77 -8.02 -4.74
CA LEU A 219 4.23 -6.69 -4.35
C LEU A 219 3.81 -6.36 -2.91
N MET A 220 2.56 -6.65 -2.53
CA MET A 220 2.07 -6.47 -1.17
C MET A 220 2.88 -7.31 -0.16
N LYS A 221 3.16 -8.57 -0.49
CA LYS A 221 4.00 -9.44 0.34
C LYS A 221 5.38 -8.82 0.57
N ARG A 222 6.06 -8.39 -0.51
CA ARG A 222 7.38 -7.73 -0.41
C ARG A 222 7.34 -6.47 0.43
N LYS A 223 6.31 -5.65 0.28
CA LYS A 223 6.08 -4.45 1.09
C LYS A 223 5.90 -4.80 2.57
N ARG A 224 5.14 -5.84 2.87
CA ARG A 224 4.88 -6.29 4.24
C ARG A 224 6.11 -6.86 4.93
N THR A 225 6.95 -7.59 4.20
CA THR A 225 8.19 -8.18 4.73
C THR A 225 9.37 -7.22 4.69
N GLY A 226 9.25 -6.07 3.99
CA GLY A 226 10.37 -5.15 3.77
C GLY A 226 11.37 -5.63 2.71
N ASP A 227 11.04 -6.69 1.97
CA ASP A 227 11.89 -7.27 0.91
C ASP A 227 11.71 -6.55 -0.43
N LEU A 228 11.88 -5.24 -0.43
CA LEU A 228 11.86 -4.44 -1.65
C LEU A 228 13.19 -4.54 -2.40
N PRO A 229 13.19 -4.36 -3.76
CA PRO A 229 14.40 -4.40 -4.56
C PRO A 229 15.20 -3.12 -4.35
N PHE A 230 16.03 -3.09 -3.32
CA PHE A 230 16.86 -1.92 -3.07
C PHE A 230 18.07 -1.90 -4.01
N PRO A 231 18.34 -0.77 -4.69
CA PRO A 231 19.46 -0.65 -5.62
C PRO A 231 20.80 -0.59 -4.86
N ALA A 232 21.80 -1.31 -5.39
CA ALA A 232 23.14 -1.33 -4.81
C ALA A 232 24.00 -0.12 -5.20
N ASP A 233 23.56 0.65 -6.20
CA ASP A 233 24.26 1.79 -6.77
C ASP A 233 23.85 3.15 -6.14
N LEU A 234 23.01 3.15 -5.12
CA LEU A 234 22.75 4.32 -4.28
C LEU A 234 23.75 4.41 -3.12
N SER A 235 24.08 5.64 -2.70
CA SER A 235 24.89 5.82 -1.48
C SER A 235 24.19 5.21 -0.27
N GLY A 236 24.99 4.72 0.68
CA GLY A 236 24.46 4.12 1.90
C GLY A 236 23.49 5.04 2.65
N ARG A 237 23.74 6.34 2.61
CA ARG A 237 22.92 7.37 3.26
C ARG A 237 21.54 7.54 2.61
N THR A 238 21.46 7.60 1.30
CA THR A 238 20.19 7.71 0.56
C THR A 238 19.42 6.41 0.63
N LEU A 239 20.12 5.28 0.56
CA LEU A 239 19.50 3.97 0.73
C LEU A 239 18.88 3.81 2.13
N GLN A 240 19.54 4.28 3.19
CA GLN A 240 18.98 4.26 4.54
C GLN A 240 17.71 5.10 4.66
N LEU A 241 17.68 6.31 4.06
CA LEU A 241 16.46 7.11 4.00
C LEU A 241 15.31 6.33 3.34
N ILE A 242 15.54 5.75 2.16
CA ILE A 242 14.51 5.02 1.44
C ILE A 242 14.01 3.82 2.26
N LYS A 243 14.91 3.05 2.86
CA LYS A 243 14.55 1.94 3.76
C LYS A 243 13.73 2.40 4.96
N ALA A 244 14.11 3.52 5.58
CA ALA A 244 13.36 4.08 6.71
C ALA A 244 11.98 4.62 6.30
N LEU A 245 11.83 5.16 5.08
CA LEU A 245 10.53 5.56 4.52
C LEU A 245 9.66 4.35 4.19
N THR A 246 10.25 3.27 3.66
CA THR A 246 9.52 2.06 3.25
C THR A 246 9.48 0.99 4.35
N ALA A 247 9.72 1.37 5.60
CA ALA A 247 9.55 0.45 6.73
C ALA A 247 8.09 -0.08 6.75
N PRO A 248 7.89 -1.41 6.84
CA PRO A 248 6.56 -2.01 6.79
C PRO A 248 5.62 -1.48 7.88
N GLN A 249 6.13 -1.37 9.11
CA GLN A 249 5.37 -0.91 10.26
C GLN A 249 5.37 0.62 10.33
N PRO A 250 4.19 1.29 10.38
CA PRO A 250 4.10 2.76 10.43
C PRO A 250 4.91 3.39 11.56
N GLU A 251 4.91 2.80 12.75
CA GLU A 251 5.63 3.31 13.93
C GLU A 251 7.16 3.28 13.80
N LYS A 252 7.68 2.44 12.90
CA LYS A 252 9.11 2.37 12.57
C LYS A 252 9.49 3.24 11.38
N ARG A 253 8.51 3.83 10.73
CA ARG A 253 8.70 4.60 9.52
C ARG A 253 9.13 6.01 9.85
N CYS A 254 10.14 6.53 9.17
CA CYS A 254 10.52 7.92 9.34
C CYS A 254 9.45 8.87 8.79
N GLY A 255 9.45 10.10 9.31
CA GLY A 255 8.57 11.16 8.89
C GLY A 255 9.38 12.41 8.50
N PHE A 256 8.69 13.55 8.45
CA PHE A 256 9.30 14.79 7.99
C PHE A 256 10.49 15.24 8.84
N THR A 257 10.40 15.11 10.17
CA THR A 257 11.46 15.52 11.09
C THR A 257 12.78 14.80 10.80
N GLU A 258 12.73 13.49 10.60
CA GLU A 258 13.89 12.66 10.30
C GLU A 258 14.47 13.01 8.92
N ILE A 259 13.60 13.27 7.91
CA ILE A 259 14.02 13.69 6.58
C ILE A 259 14.76 15.03 6.62
N VAL A 260 14.28 16.00 7.41
CA VAL A 260 14.94 17.30 7.57
C VAL A 260 16.32 17.17 8.22
N ARG A 261 16.44 16.36 9.27
CA ARG A 261 17.70 16.05 9.93
C ARG A 261 18.69 15.36 8.99
N TRP A 262 18.20 14.35 8.28
CA TRP A 262 18.97 13.69 7.23
C TRP A 262 19.47 14.67 6.16
N ALA A 263 18.61 15.57 5.69
CA ALA A 263 18.98 16.58 4.68
C ALA A 263 20.08 17.54 5.15
N ARG A 264 20.20 17.76 6.48
CA ARG A 264 21.26 18.57 7.09
C ARG A 264 22.59 17.82 7.28
N GLY A 265 22.65 16.54 6.95
CA GLY A 265 23.87 15.76 7.11
C GLY A 265 23.93 14.95 8.42
N GLU A 266 22.90 15.01 9.25
CA GLU A 266 22.88 14.25 10.50
C GLU A 266 22.77 12.74 10.21
N ASP A 267 23.40 11.93 11.05
CA ASP A 267 23.23 10.49 11.06
C ASP A 267 21.97 10.14 11.86
N VAL A 268 20.85 10.03 11.15
CA VAL A 268 19.52 9.82 11.75
C VAL A 268 19.15 8.35 11.80
N PHE A 269 19.76 7.53 10.94
CA PHE A 269 19.30 6.16 10.70
C PHE A 269 20.22 5.07 11.27
N SER A 270 21.34 5.42 11.90
CA SER A 270 22.16 4.48 12.63
C SER A 270 21.36 3.75 13.72
N ASP A 271 20.45 4.45 14.38
CA ASP A 271 19.56 3.88 15.39
C ASP A 271 18.43 3.02 14.79
N PHE A 272 17.97 3.33 13.58
CA PHE A 272 16.97 2.53 12.85
C PHE A 272 17.55 1.16 12.43
N VAL A 273 18.76 1.14 11.92
CA VAL A 273 19.47 -0.11 11.55
C VAL A 273 19.86 -0.91 12.78
N GLY A 274 20.19 -0.23 13.88
CA GLY A 274 20.56 -0.89 15.15
C GLY A 274 19.40 -1.50 15.94
N GLN A 275 18.17 -1.05 15.71
CA GLN A 275 16.99 -1.61 16.37
C GLN A 275 16.50 -2.92 15.71
N GLU A 276 16.69 -3.10 14.42
CA GLU A 276 16.43 -4.40 13.77
C GLU A 276 17.35 -5.51 14.30
N SER A 277 18.59 -5.18 14.66
CA SER A 277 19.54 -6.17 15.20
C SER A 277 19.34 -6.50 16.68
N LYS A 278 18.60 -5.67 17.45
CA LYS A 278 18.46 -5.84 18.92
C LYS A 278 17.14 -6.48 19.36
N ARG A 279 16.13 -6.58 18.52
CA ARG A 279 14.84 -7.21 18.85
C ARG A 279 14.65 -8.49 18.04
N ARG A 280 15.41 -9.51 18.38
CA ARG A 280 15.24 -10.84 17.80
C ARG A 280 13.89 -11.39 18.23
N PHE A 281 13.01 -11.67 17.24
CA PHE A 281 11.86 -12.54 17.44
C PHE A 281 12.38 -13.82 18.11
N SER A 282 11.84 -14.15 19.28
CA SER A 282 12.25 -15.32 20.01
C SER A 282 11.10 -15.88 20.82
N ILE A 283 10.55 -16.98 20.36
CA ILE A 283 9.46 -17.71 21.03
C ILE A 283 9.90 -19.12 21.32
N ILE A 284 9.92 -19.49 22.59
CA ILE A 284 10.15 -20.88 23.01
C ILE A 284 8.86 -21.65 22.80
N PHE A 285 8.72 -22.30 21.64
CA PHE A 285 7.54 -23.09 21.30
C PHE A 285 7.50 -24.40 22.11
N ASN A 286 8.58 -25.14 22.14
CA ASN A 286 8.68 -26.37 22.93
C ASN A 286 10.06 -26.49 23.57
N ALA A 287 10.14 -26.18 24.88
CA ALA A 287 11.39 -26.24 25.63
C ALA A 287 11.96 -27.67 25.71
N GLY A 288 11.11 -28.68 25.82
CA GLY A 288 11.54 -30.08 25.88
C GLY A 288 12.19 -30.58 24.59
N LYS A 289 11.86 -29.97 23.44
CA LYS A 289 12.46 -30.27 22.13
C LYS A 289 13.47 -29.21 21.69
N ASN A 290 13.80 -28.25 22.53
CA ASN A 290 14.66 -27.08 22.23
C ASN A 290 14.20 -26.31 20.96
N GLN A 291 12.87 -26.21 20.74
CA GLN A 291 12.28 -25.49 19.61
C GLN A 291 12.11 -24.02 20.00
N ILE A 292 13.04 -23.18 19.57
CA ILE A 292 13.02 -21.73 19.72
C ILE A 292 12.84 -21.12 18.33
N ALA A 293 11.68 -20.52 18.08
CA ALA A 293 11.41 -19.82 16.84
C ALA A 293 12.05 -18.42 16.85
N HIS A 294 12.83 -18.12 15.84
CA HIS A 294 13.47 -16.82 15.64
C HIS A 294 12.80 -15.98 14.54
N SER A 295 11.72 -16.51 13.97
CA SER A 295 10.84 -15.80 13.04
C SER A 295 9.41 -16.38 13.08
N PRO A 296 8.38 -15.64 12.59
CA PRO A 296 7.04 -16.16 12.45
C PRO A 296 6.99 -17.43 11.58
N GLU A 297 7.79 -17.50 10.52
CA GLU A 297 7.86 -18.66 9.62
C GLU A 297 8.35 -19.90 10.34
N GLN A 298 9.42 -19.77 11.14
CA GLN A 298 9.91 -20.90 11.98
C GLN A 298 8.87 -21.32 13.02
N LEU A 299 8.13 -20.35 13.58
CA LEU A 299 7.05 -20.66 14.51
C LEU A 299 5.96 -21.49 13.83
N ALA A 300 5.56 -21.10 12.62
CA ALA A 300 4.59 -21.85 11.82
C ALA A 300 5.06 -23.27 11.52
N ASP A 301 6.34 -23.45 11.19
CA ASP A 301 6.91 -24.79 10.96
C ASP A 301 6.85 -25.67 12.23
N PHE A 302 7.17 -25.12 13.39
CA PHE A 302 7.04 -25.84 14.64
C PHE A 302 5.58 -26.16 14.99
N MET A 303 4.67 -25.23 14.76
CA MET A 303 3.23 -25.44 14.95
C MET A 303 2.70 -26.58 14.09
N ARG A 304 3.12 -26.65 12.83
CA ARG A 304 2.76 -27.74 11.92
C ARG A 304 3.31 -29.09 12.39
N GLN A 305 4.54 -29.13 12.91
CA GLN A 305 5.21 -30.35 13.40
C GLN A 305 4.57 -30.89 14.68
N ASP A 306 4.07 -30.04 15.55
CA ASP A 306 3.44 -30.41 16.82
C ASP A 306 2.06 -29.74 16.95
N GLN A 307 1.12 -30.27 16.13
CA GLN A 307 -0.21 -29.68 15.97
C GLN A 307 -1.01 -29.61 17.28
N ASN A 308 -0.92 -30.65 18.12
CA ASN A 308 -1.64 -30.69 19.40
C ASN A 308 -1.17 -29.58 20.34
N LEU A 309 0.14 -29.36 20.43
CA LEU A 309 0.70 -28.29 21.23
C LEU A 309 0.35 -26.92 20.65
N ALA A 310 0.42 -26.79 19.32
CA ALA A 310 0.08 -25.59 18.61
C ALA A 310 -1.39 -25.18 18.80
N ILE A 311 -2.33 -26.09 18.63
CA ILE A 311 -3.77 -25.89 18.90
C ILE A 311 -3.97 -25.38 20.34
N LYS A 312 -3.34 -26.04 21.31
CA LYS A 312 -3.42 -25.60 22.69
C LYS A 312 -2.96 -24.15 22.86
N TYR A 313 -1.81 -23.78 22.29
CA TYR A 313 -1.29 -22.42 22.43
C TYR A 313 -2.11 -21.39 21.65
N LEU A 314 -2.64 -21.77 20.49
CA LEU A 314 -3.50 -20.95 19.66
C LEU A 314 -4.79 -20.59 20.41
N TYR A 315 -5.52 -21.58 20.88
CA TYR A 315 -6.86 -21.40 21.48
C TYR A 315 -6.85 -21.06 22.99
N THR A 316 -5.69 -21.03 23.63
CA THR A 316 -5.56 -20.51 25.01
C THR A 316 -5.04 -19.07 25.07
N GLY A 317 -4.85 -18.40 23.92
CA GLY A 317 -4.31 -17.06 23.85
C GLY A 317 -2.82 -16.95 24.15
N LYS A 318 -2.12 -18.07 24.30
CA LYS A 318 -0.67 -18.06 24.55
C LYS A 318 0.13 -17.59 23.33
N LEU A 319 -0.34 -17.97 22.14
CA LEU A 319 0.28 -17.54 20.88
C LEU A 319 0.14 -16.03 20.68
N THR A 320 -1.06 -15.48 20.86
CA THR A 320 -1.30 -14.03 20.75
C THR A 320 -0.49 -13.24 21.77
N LYS A 321 -0.38 -13.73 23.01
CA LYS A 321 0.48 -13.14 24.02
C LYS A 321 1.94 -13.10 23.56
N TRP A 322 2.48 -14.21 23.05
CA TRP A 322 3.87 -14.26 22.57
C TRP A 322 4.11 -13.33 21.38
N LEU A 323 3.16 -13.24 20.44
CA LEU A 323 3.25 -12.33 19.31
C LEU A 323 3.23 -10.88 19.77
N ASN A 324 2.40 -10.54 20.77
CA ASN A 324 2.36 -9.21 21.36
C ASN A 324 3.67 -8.88 22.09
N ASP A 325 4.21 -9.81 22.90
CA ASP A 325 5.50 -9.66 23.59
C ASP A 325 6.66 -9.48 22.59
N ASN A 326 6.54 -10.04 21.39
CA ASN A 326 7.47 -9.89 20.27
C ASN A 326 7.10 -8.73 19.32
N GLN A 327 6.15 -7.87 19.73
CA GLN A 327 5.74 -6.65 19.01
C GLN A 327 5.26 -6.93 17.58
N ARG A 328 4.32 -7.88 17.44
CA ARG A 328 3.64 -8.26 16.21
C ARG A 328 2.12 -8.04 16.32
N PRO A 329 1.65 -6.80 16.58
CA PRO A 329 0.22 -6.55 16.77
C PRO A 329 -0.63 -6.90 15.55
N GLU A 330 -0.06 -6.77 14.35
CA GLU A 330 -0.68 -7.16 13.09
C GLU A 330 -1.02 -8.66 13.05
N LEU A 331 -0.09 -9.51 13.52
CA LEU A 331 -0.32 -10.96 13.61
C LEU A 331 -1.29 -11.30 14.75
N VAL A 332 -1.26 -10.54 15.84
CA VAL A 332 -2.19 -10.74 16.96
C VAL A 332 -3.62 -10.59 16.50
N SER A 333 -3.94 -9.47 15.82
CA SER A 333 -5.30 -9.21 15.33
C SER A 333 -5.80 -10.29 14.36
N GLU A 334 -4.95 -10.76 13.43
CA GLU A 334 -5.32 -11.82 12.51
C GLU A 334 -5.52 -13.16 13.21
N ILE A 335 -4.68 -13.50 14.17
CA ILE A 335 -4.81 -14.75 14.95
C ILE A 335 -6.08 -14.73 15.81
N GLU A 336 -6.40 -13.61 16.42
CA GLU A 336 -7.65 -13.44 17.19
C GLU A 336 -8.89 -13.61 16.28
N ASP A 337 -8.89 -13.02 15.09
CA ASP A 337 -9.96 -13.20 14.12
C ASP A 337 -10.11 -14.67 13.67
N ILE A 338 -9.01 -15.36 13.46
CA ILE A 338 -9.01 -16.81 13.14
C ILE A 338 -9.69 -17.62 14.26
N VAL A 339 -9.30 -17.38 15.51
CA VAL A 339 -9.73 -18.16 16.66
C VAL A 339 -11.15 -17.83 17.08
N GLU A 340 -11.51 -16.54 17.10
CA GLU A 340 -12.78 -16.09 17.68
C GLU A 340 -13.92 -16.05 16.66
N LYS A 341 -13.64 -15.79 15.38
CA LYS A 341 -14.68 -15.60 14.37
C LYS A 341 -14.67 -16.64 13.27
N ARG A 342 -13.52 -16.90 12.62
CA ARG A 342 -13.48 -17.78 11.45
C ARG A 342 -13.58 -19.26 11.82
N TYR A 343 -12.80 -19.70 12.81
CA TYR A 343 -12.69 -21.12 13.19
C TYR A 343 -12.82 -21.38 14.70
N PRO A 344 -13.84 -20.84 15.40
CA PRO A 344 -13.95 -21.00 16.86
C PRO A 344 -14.18 -22.44 17.32
N LYS A 345 -14.68 -23.30 16.43
CA LYS A 345 -15.00 -24.72 16.71
C LYS A 345 -14.13 -25.70 15.93
N ASP A 346 -13.59 -25.28 14.79
CA ASP A 346 -12.73 -26.11 13.94
C ASP A 346 -11.26 -25.77 14.21
N GLN A 347 -10.74 -26.38 15.28
CA GLN A 347 -9.37 -26.09 15.74
C GLN A 347 -8.29 -26.48 14.74
N THR A 348 -8.56 -27.50 13.91
CA THR A 348 -7.62 -27.94 12.87
C THR A 348 -7.55 -26.89 11.75
N ALA A 349 -8.69 -26.44 11.26
CA ALA A 349 -8.76 -25.37 10.27
C ALA A 349 -8.12 -24.08 10.80
N GLY A 350 -8.41 -23.71 12.06
CA GLY A 350 -7.82 -22.56 12.72
C GLY A 350 -6.30 -22.67 12.83
N LEU A 351 -5.76 -23.85 13.13
CA LEU A 351 -4.31 -24.07 13.14
C LEU A 351 -3.67 -23.83 11.78
N TYR A 352 -4.22 -24.41 10.70
CA TYR A 352 -3.65 -24.22 9.36
C TYR A 352 -3.78 -22.78 8.89
N ALA A 353 -4.93 -22.12 9.16
CA ALA A 353 -5.10 -20.71 8.86
C ALA A 353 -4.04 -19.85 9.59
N ALA A 354 -3.79 -20.13 10.88
CA ALA A 354 -2.75 -19.45 11.65
C ALA A 354 -1.35 -19.73 11.10
N CYS A 355 -1.05 -20.96 10.68
CA CYS A 355 0.22 -21.31 10.05
C CYS A 355 0.45 -20.51 8.76
N TYR A 356 -0.55 -20.42 7.87
CA TYR A 356 -0.44 -19.65 6.63
C TYR A 356 -0.40 -18.12 6.88
N THR A 357 -0.98 -17.63 7.97
CA THR A 357 -0.83 -16.25 8.41
C THR A 357 0.60 -15.94 8.86
N LEU A 358 1.21 -16.85 9.61
CA LEU A 358 2.59 -16.71 10.10
C LEU A 358 3.63 -16.95 9.02
N ASN A 359 3.35 -17.85 8.07
CA ASN A 359 4.22 -18.21 6.96
C ASN A 359 3.42 -18.35 5.66
N VAL A 360 3.33 -17.26 4.91
CA VAL A 360 2.60 -17.23 3.62
C VAL A 360 3.24 -18.11 2.54
N ASP A 361 4.50 -18.50 2.70
CA ASP A 361 5.23 -19.38 1.78
C ASP A 361 5.22 -20.84 2.21
N MET A 362 4.51 -21.15 3.32
CA MET A 362 4.39 -22.54 3.75
C MET A 362 3.78 -23.39 2.65
N PRO A 363 4.46 -24.46 2.19
CA PRO A 363 3.90 -25.34 1.18
C PRO A 363 2.64 -26.05 1.68
N TYR A 364 1.79 -26.46 0.75
CA TYR A 364 0.78 -27.48 1.07
C TYR A 364 1.49 -28.83 1.35
N TYR A 365 1.07 -29.52 2.37
CA TYR A 365 1.57 -30.86 2.66
C TYR A 365 0.49 -31.88 2.29
N ASP A 366 0.81 -32.75 1.34
CA ASP A 366 -0.10 -33.78 0.84
C ASP A 366 -0.41 -34.86 1.90
N VAL A 367 -1.35 -35.75 1.60
CA VAL A 367 -1.77 -36.84 2.50
C VAL A 367 -0.64 -37.81 2.90
N LYS A 368 0.51 -37.72 2.22
CA LYS A 368 1.73 -38.46 2.57
C LYS A 368 2.75 -37.57 3.29
N GLY A 369 2.38 -36.35 3.66
CA GLY A 369 3.24 -35.38 4.35
C GLY A 369 4.34 -34.76 3.47
N ARG A 370 4.25 -34.86 2.14
CA ARG A 370 5.22 -34.29 1.22
C ARG A 370 4.86 -32.83 0.89
N PRO A 371 5.83 -31.90 0.92
CA PRO A 371 5.57 -30.50 0.56
C PRO A 371 5.25 -30.38 -0.93
N ARG A 372 4.27 -29.52 -1.25
CA ARG A 372 3.82 -29.17 -2.61
C ARG A 372 3.77 -27.67 -2.71
N THR A 373 4.50 -27.13 -3.65
CA THR A 373 4.71 -25.67 -3.82
C THR A 373 4.04 -25.11 -5.06
N THR A 374 3.75 -25.97 -6.04
CA THR A 374 3.14 -25.56 -7.31
C THR A 374 1.76 -26.21 -7.51
N ALA A 375 0.93 -25.58 -8.33
CA ALA A 375 -0.38 -26.10 -8.67
C ALA A 375 -0.28 -27.48 -9.34
N GLU A 376 0.73 -27.71 -10.19
CA GLU A 376 0.99 -28.95 -10.87
C GLU A 376 1.33 -30.08 -9.89
N GLU A 377 2.19 -29.80 -8.90
CA GLU A 377 2.55 -30.78 -7.86
C GLU A 377 1.34 -31.16 -7.00
N ILE A 378 0.45 -30.19 -6.70
CA ILE A 378 -0.78 -30.43 -5.97
C ILE A 378 -1.75 -31.25 -6.81
N ALA A 379 -1.98 -30.89 -8.06
CA ALA A 379 -2.83 -31.63 -8.98
C ALA A 379 -2.34 -33.06 -9.16
N GLN A 380 -1.06 -33.27 -9.32
CA GLN A 380 -0.46 -34.60 -9.41
C GLN A 380 -0.73 -35.43 -8.14
N SER A 381 -0.58 -34.81 -6.96
CA SER A 381 -0.87 -35.49 -5.68
C SER A 381 -2.35 -35.87 -5.52
N LEU A 382 -3.27 -34.98 -5.98
CA LEU A 382 -4.70 -35.23 -5.98
C LEU A 382 -5.04 -36.44 -6.87
N ILE A 383 -4.46 -36.52 -8.07
CA ILE A 383 -4.66 -37.61 -9.00
C ILE A 383 -4.13 -38.96 -8.42
N GLU A 384 -2.88 -38.91 -7.91
CA GLU A 384 -2.23 -40.10 -7.33
C GLU A 384 -2.94 -40.68 -6.11
N ASN A 385 -3.68 -39.85 -5.38
CA ASN A 385 -4.31 -40.22 -4.10
C ASN A 385 -5.81 -39.91 -4.08
N PHE A 386 -6.48 -39.96 -5.23
CA PHE A 386 -7.85 -39.51 -5.44
C PHE A 386 -8.84 -40.05 -4.39
N ASN A 387 -8.79 -41.34 -4.11
CA ASN A 387 -9.69 -41.96 -3.12
C ASN A 387 -9.56 -41.40 -1.71
N THR A 388 -8.34 -40.94 -1.34
CA THR A 388 -8.11 -40.32 -0.03
C THR A 388 -8.63 -38.87 -0.02
N TYR A 389 -8.58 -38.19 -1.15
CA TYR A 389 -9.05 -36.82 -1.26
C TYR A 389 -10.56 -36.66 -1.47
N GLN A 390 -11.30 -37.73 -1.76
CA GLN A 390 -12.75 -37.63 -1.97
C GLN A 390 -13.50 -37.01 -0.78
N THR A 391 -13.10 -37.36 0.46
CA THR A 391 -13.68 -36.80 1.68
C THR A 391 -13.17 -35.40 1.97
N THR A 392 -11.93 -35.13 1.64
CA THR A 392 -11.24 -33.86 1.79
C THR A 392 -11.89 -32.77 0.92
N LEU A 393 -12.13 -33.07 -0.36
CA LEU A 393 -12.72 -32.11 -1.31
C LEU A 393 -14.17 -31.73 -0.97
N ALA A 394 -14.85 -32.46 -0.10
CA ALA A 394 -16.18 -32.10 0.39
C ALA A 394 -16.17 -31.13 1.59
N ASN A 395 -15.00 -30.81 2.15
CA ASN A 395 -14.86 -29.96 3.33
C ASN A 395 -14.13 -28.67 3.00
N ALA A 396 -14.86 -27.55 2.96
CA ALA A 396 -14.30 -26.22 2.69
C ALA A 396 -13.26 -25.75 3.72
N ASN A 397 -13.18 -26.37 4.89
CA ASN A 397 -12.19 -26.07 5.93
C ASN A 397 -10.97 -27.01 5.89
N ASP A 398 -10.84 -27.84 4.86
CA ASP A 398 -9.68 -28.71 4.71
C ASP A 398 -8.41 -27.90 4.48
N PRO A 399 -7.25 -28.35 4.96
CA PRO A 399 -5.96 -27.68 4.75
C PRO A 399 -5.65 -27.34 3.30
N LEU A 400 -6.13 -28.10 2.34
CA LEU A 400 -5.98 -27.81 0.92
C LEU A 400 -6.71 -26.53 0.50
N PHE A 401 -7.97 -26.36 0.92
CA PHE A 401 -8.72 -25.13 0.61
C PHE A 401 -8.19 -23.92 1.37
N LEU A 402 -7.73 -24.12 2.61
CA LEU A 402 -7.08 -23.07 3.38
C LEU A 402 -5.77 -22.61 2.72
N PHE A 403 -4.99 -23.55 2.16
CA PHE A 403 -3.83 -23.24 1.36
C PHE A 403 -4.21 -22.42 0.11
N PHE A 404 -5.21 -22.85 -0.64
CA PHE A 404 -5.69 -22.12 -1.81
C PHE A 404 -6.19 -20.71 -1.46
N ASN A 405 -6.92 -20.57 -0.37
CA ASN A 405 -7.39 -19.26 0.09
C ASN A 405 -6.25 -18.33 0.51
N ALA A 406 -5.23 -18.88 1.18
CA ALA A 406 -4.06 -18.11 1.62
C ALA A 406 -3.18 -17.64 0.44
N HIS A 407 -3.13 -18.41 -0.65
CA HIS A 407 -2.25 -18.16 -1.79
C HIS A 407 -2.94 -17.54 -3.01
N ASP A 408 -4.23 -17.14 -2.89
CA ASP A 408 -5.04 -16.55 -3.99
C ASP A 408 -4.97 -17.36 -5.31
N LEU A 409 -5.00 -18.69 -5.19
CA LEU A 409 -4.92 -19.62 -6.32
C LEU A 409 -6.15 -19.56 -7.24
N LYS A 410 -7.23 -18.86 -6.81
CA LYS A 410 -8.37 -18.54 -7.66
C LYS A 410 -7.95 -17.78 -8.94
N ARG A 411 -6.82 -17.05 -8.91
CA ARG A 411 -6.23 -16.39 -10.08
C ARG A 411 -5.28 -17.25 -10.89
N LEU A 412 -4.82 -18.40 -10.39
CA LEU A 412 -4.04 -19.36 -11.18
C LEU A 412 -4.93 -20.10 -12.19
N THR A 413 -6.25 -20.18 -11.93
CA THR A 413 -7.23 -20.77 -12.85
C THR A 413 -7.60 -19.83 -14.00
N ASP A 414 -7.45 -18.51 -13.85
CA ASP A 414 -7.80 -17.53 -14.89
C ASP A 414 -6.78 -17.42 -16.04
N LYS A 415 -5.66 -18.16 -16.00
CA LYS A 415 -4.65 -18.21 -17.07
C LYS A 415 -4.53 -19.56 -17.76
N GLY A 416 -5.67 -20.18 -18.07
CA GLY A 416 -5.72 -21.27 -19.05
C GLY A 416 -5.33 -22.63 -18.46
N GLY A 417 -6.30 -23.42 -18.04
CA GLY A 417 -6.13 -24.84 -17.93
C GLY A 417 -6.77 -25.59 -16.79
N PHE A 418 -7.61 -25.00 -15.94
CA PHE A 418 -8.38 -25.76 -14.97
C PHE A 418 -9.87 -25.44 -15.06
N MET A 419 -10.50 -25.93 -16.12
CA MET A 419 -11.96 -26.14 -16.20
C MET A 419 -12.36 -27.48 -15.54
N ALA A 420 -11.81 -27.81 -14.40
CA ALA A 420 -12.03 -29.12 -13.78
C ALA A 420 -12.56 -29.06 -12.34
N PHE A 421 -13.00 -27.91 -11.86
CA PHE A 421 -13.58 -27.79 -10.51
C PHE A 421 -15.00 -27.19 -10.49
N ASP A 422 -15.72 -27.21 -11.62
CA ASP A 422 -17.18 -27.14 -11.60
C ASP A 422 -17.74 -28.57 -11.39
N LEU A 423 -17.65 -29.06 -10.17
CA LEU A 423 -18.40 -30.23 -9.68
C LEU A 423 -19.10 -29.88 -8.38
#